data_d81780d7d0366ea8923ab3540f9ee866
#
_entry.id   d81780d7d0366ea8923ab3540f9ee866
#
_cell.length_a   1.000
_cell.length_b   1.000
_cell.length_c   1.000
_cell.angle_alpha   90.00
_cell.angle_beta   90.00
_cell.angle_gamma   90.00
#
_symmetry.space_group_name_H-M   'P 1'
#
loop_
_entity.id
_entity.type
_entity.pdbx_description
1 polymer ?
#
loop_
_entity_poly.entity_id
_entity_poly.type
_entity_poly.pdbx_seq_one_letter_code
_entity_poly.pdbx_strand_id
1 'polypeptide(L)'
;VRVNWQTYYDAAKQCHDLATELRRADKPVHDAVKGECAGMAGDAPGCKQWGETYDRYARDTMQTCTHLADALTNFGNVLYANGYRYGKSDHGHPPRPTVNQVPEYRVSIPTSVHDNGDGVKHNGGVEEFFSELTSKIVSTFEKLPNGDVDKLAKAAQTWKTFAENRTLQEAPARISAISDLFDGMDAAENRALIQERLQTLESGANLLASASRNVAAPVAEYHTSTVEVGEGIKSAMNSFAWAVGLLVTGAIVGAIFSFGGSIAVAGGGVTVAAAETISAIRGLYTSRRLFQILKVTLAASVTVGVIDAFDQVPDLSATITALAGIIAMKAVIDDDSPSAPSETDDDAVEKRIAKAIADHANGRAEQGDGSHYVSGVPPEKLADYVESVISGTRPGVQVRYDLRGGRVAYWDPSTGAVVIEDGEGGTVHTPKEGKEYFDDLE
;
A
#
# COMPACT_ATOMS: atom_id res chain seq x y z
N VAL A 1 -42.43 -9.60 13.94
CA VAL A 1 -42.56 -8.42 13.10
C VAL A 1 -42.18 -8.81 11.68
N ARG A 2 -43.09 -8.61 10.74
CA ARG A 2 -42.80 -8.87 9.33
C ARG A 2 -41.96 -7.73 8.79
N VAL A 3 -40.66 -7.95 8.55
CA VAL A 3 -39.81 -6.99 7.87
C VAL A 3 -40.27 -6.89 6.41
N ASN A 4 -40.57 -5.68 5.95
CA ASN A 4 -41.04 -5.46 4.59
C ASN A 4 -39.85 -5.17 3.64
N TRP A 5 -40.10 -5.17 2.34
CA TRP A 5 -39.07 -4.91 1.33
C TRP A 5 -38.43 -3.51 1.46
N GLN A 6 -39.15 -2.52 2.00
CA GLN A 6 -38.60 -1.19 2.24
C GLN A 6 -37.43 -1.23 3.22
N THR A 7 -37.50 -2.05 4.26
CA THR A 7 -36.38 -2.20 5.22
C THR A 7 -35.09 -2.64 4.53
N TYR A 8 -35.18 -3.58 3.57
CA TYR A 8 -34.03 -3.99 2.77
C TYR A 8 -33.47 -2.84 1.92
N TYR A 9 -34.35 -2.01 1.34
CA TYR A 9 -33.96 -0.87 0.54
C TYR A 9 -33.32 0.23 1.36
N ASP A 10 -33.85 0.51 2.55
CA ASP A 10 -33.28 1.48 3.49
C ASP A 10 -31.91 1.04 3.98
N ALA A 11 -31.74 -0.23 4.32
CA ALA A 11 -30.47 -0.81 4.70
C ALA A 11 -29.45 -0.76 3.55
N ALA A 12 -29.86 -1.13 2.35
CA ALA A 12 -29.03 -1.07 1.14
C ALA A 12 -28.54 0.36 0.85
N LYS A 13 -29.47 1.31 0.93
CA LYS A 13 -29.12 2.74 0.75
C LYS A 13 -28.10 3.21 1.77
N GLN A 14 -28.28 2.87 3.05
CA GLN A 14 -27.34 3.24 4.09
C GLN A 14 -25.95 2.60 3.88
N CYS A 15 -25.86 1.37 3.38
CA CYS A 15 -24.60 0.74 2.98
C CYS A 15 -23.92 1.52 1.84
N HIS A 16 -24.66 1.89 0.79
CA HIS A 16 -24.14 2.65 -0.35
C HIS A 16 -23.69 4.06 0.04
N ASP A 17 -24.48 4.74 0.89
CA ASP A 17 -24.13 6.08 1.38
C ASP A 17 -22.81 6.02 2.18
N LEU A 18 -22.68 5.08 3.12
CA LEU A 18 -21.47 4.90 3.89
C LEU A 18 -20.26 4.54 3.02
N ALA A 19 -20.43 3.64 2.05
CA ALA A 19 -19.39 3.28 1.10
C ALA A 19 -18.87 4.51 0.32
N THR A 20 -19.79 5.36 -0.12
CA THR A 20 -19.44 6.59 -0.84
C THR A 20 -18.67 7.57 0.03
N GLU A 21 -19.07 7.72 1.29
CA GLU A 21 -18.37 8.58 2.25
C GLU A 21 -16.97 8.04 2.60
N LEU A 22 -16.82 6.70 2.76
CA LEU A 22 -15.52 6.06 2.98
C LEU A 22 -14.56 6.30 1.81
N ARG A 23 -15.02 6.16 0.57
CA ARG A 23 -14.20 6.47 -0.62
C ARG A 23 -13.77 7.94 -0.67
N ARG A 24 -14.62 8.87 -0.22
CA ARG A 24 -14.24 10.29 -0.12
C ARG A 24 -13.20 10.53 0.97
N ALA A 25 -13.29 9.81 2.08
CA ALA A 25 -12.31 9.91 3.17
C ALA A 25 -10.96 9.31 2.76
N ASP A 26 -10.97 8.20 2.01
CA ASP A 26 -9.80 7.47 1.56
C ASP A 26 -9.03 8.17 0.43
N LYS A 27 -9.73 8.87 -0.47
CA LYS A 27 -9.10 9.50 -1.65
C LYS A 27 -7.88 10.37 -1.34
N PRO A 28 -7.89 11.30 -0.35
CA PRO A 28 -6.71 12.10 -0.02
C PRO A 28 -5.50 11.27 0.43
N VAL A 29 -5.74 10.12 1.10
CA VAL A 29 -4.69 9.20 1.52
C VAL A 29 -4.10 8.50 0.31
N HIS A 30 -4.95 7.98 -0.57
CA HIS A 30 -4.52 7.37 -1.84
C HIS A 30 -3.67 8.33 -2.66
N ASP A 31 -4.13 9.56 -2.85
CA ASP A 31 -3.43 10.57 -3.64
C ASP A 31 -2.05 10.92 -3.02
N ALA A 32 -1.99 11.10 -1.71
CA ALA A 32 -0.75 11.45 -1.02
C ALA A 32 0.24 10.27 -0.96
N VAL A 33 -0.22 9.08 -0.59
CA VAL A 33 0.65 7.90 -0.45
C VAL A 33 1.18 7.43 -1.81
N LYS A 34 0.37 7.50 -2.87
CA LYS A 34 0.79 7.15 -4.24
C LYS A 34 1.68 8.22 -4.89
N GLY A 35 1.68 9.45 -4.43
CA GLY A 35 2.41 10.57 -5.00
C GLY A 35 3.40 11.22 -4.03
N GLU A 36 2.89 12.16 -3.27
CA GLU A 36 3.71 13.09 -2.47
C GLU A 36 4.53 12.42 -1.36
N CYS A 37 4.09 11.28 -0.84
CA CYS A 37 4.78 10.56 0.25
C CYS A 37 5.79 9.50 -0.25
N ALA A 38 5.85 9.24 -1.57
CA ALA A 38 6.82 8.30 -2.13
C ALA A 38 8.26 8.74 -1.82
N GLY A 39 9.09 7.81 -1.33
CA GLY A 39 10.48 8.10 -0.99
C GLY A 39 10.70 8.91 0.29
N MET A 40 9.68 9.06 1.15
CA MET A 40 9.77 9.90 2.36
C MET A 40 10.69 9.34 3.45
N ALA A 41 10.83 8.02 3.52
CA ALA A 41 11.53 7.39 4.64
C ALA A 41 13.05 7.51 4.56
N GLY A 42 13.60 7.64 3.35
CA GLY A 42 15.04 7.52 3.14
C GLY A 42 15.50 6.05 3.09
N ASP A 43 16.79 5.84 2.82
CA ASP A 43 17.43 4.53 2.71
C ASP A 43 18.60 4.31 3.67
N ALA A 44 18.90 5.29 4.53
CA ALA A 44 19.91 5.13 5.57
C ALA A 44 19.57 3.95 6.51
N PRO A 45 20.58 3.39 7.20
CA PRO A 45 20.34 2.33 8.18
C PRO A 45 19.20 2.68 9.16
N GLY A 46 18.24 1.77 9.31
CA GLY A 46 17.02 1.98 10.09
C GLY A 46 15.91 2.71 9.34
N CYS A 47 16.22 3.72 8.53
CA CYS A 47 15.23 4.42 7.71
C CYS A 47 14.59 3.48 6.68
N LYS A 48 15.40 2.65 6.01
CA LYS A 48 14.94 1.63 5.09
C LYS A 48 13.98 0.64 5.75
N GLN A 49 14.36 0.07 6.89
CA GLN A 49 13.55 -0.90 7.60
C GLN A 49 12.22 -0.28 8.11
N TRP A 50 12.29 0.96 8.58
CA TRP A 50 11.10 1.71 8.97
C TRP A 50 10.18 1.91 7.76
N GLY A 51 10.72 2.33 6.63
CA GLY A 51 9.98 2.55 5.39
C GLY A 51 9.32 1.27 4.87
N GLU A 52 10.04 0.16 4.79
CA GLU A 52 9.51 -1.14 4.38
C GLU A 52 8.37 -1.61 5.31
N THR A 53 8.50 -1.36 6.62
CA THR A 53 7.46 -1.69 7.60
C THR A 53 6.24 -0.78 7.42
N TYR A 54 6.45 0.52 7.25
CA TYR A 54 5.39 1.48 6.93
C TYR A 54 4.64 1.09 5.65
N ASP A 55 5.34 0.79 4.56
CA ASP A 55 4.74 0.46 3.26
C ASP A 55 3.75 -0.70 3.38
N ARG A 56 4.10 -1.72 4.17
CA ARG A 56 3.21 -2.85 4.44
C ARG A 56 1.94 -2.41 5.16
N TYR A 57 2.06 -1.74 6.30
CA TYR A 57 0.90 -1.34 7.11
C TYR A 57 0.04 -0.26 6.44
N ALA A 58 0.66 0.68 5.73
CA ALA A 58 -0.04 1.67 4.94
C ALA A 58 -0.90 1.02 3.85
N ARG A 59 -0.30 0.11 3.07
CA ARG A 59 -1.01 -0.65 2.04
C ARG A 59 -2.18 -1.44 2.64
N ASP A 60 -1.96 -2.20 3.71
CA ASP A 60 -2.98 -3.06 4.30
C ASP A 60 -4.13 -2.23 4.91
N THR A 61 -3.82 -1.06 5.49
CA THR A 61 -4.84 -0.12 5.98
C THR A 61 -5.68 0.46 4.83
N MET A 62 -5.03 0.91 3.75
CA MET A 62 -5.71 1.41 2.55
C MET A 62 -6.52 0.31 1.87
N GLN A 63 -5.99 -0.91 1.76
CA GLN A 63 -6.70 -2.07 1.21
C GLN A 63 -7.96 -2.37 2.04
N THR A 64 -7.86 -2.30 3.36
CA THR A 64 -9.01 -2.52 4.24
C THR A 64 -10.09 -1.46 4.03
N CYS A 65 -9.72 -0.18 3.86
CA CYS A 65 -10.68 0.89 3.57
C CYS A 65 -11.39 0.68 2.23
N THR A 66 -10.62 0.37 1.19
CA THR A 66 -11.15 0.06 -0.15
C THR A 66 -12.10 -1.13 -0.10
N HIS A 67 -11.66 -2.25 0.50
CA HIS A 67 -12.50 -3.45 0.61
C HIS A 67 -13.75 -3.22 1.47
N LEU A 68 -13.66 -2.42 2.54
CA LEU A 68 -14.84 -2.09 3.34
C LEU A 68 -15.87 -1.31 2.51
N ALA A 69 -15.43 -0.32 1.74
CA ALA A 69 -16.32 0.44 0.86
C ALA A 69 -16.93 -0.44 -0.24
N ASP A 70 -16.15 -1.32 -0.84
CA ASP A 70 -16.59 -2.22 -1.90
C ASP A 70 -17.52 -3.31 -1.34
N ALA A 71 -17.21 -3.88 -0.19
CA ALA A 71 -18.06 -4.85 0.50
C ALA A 71 -19.41 -4.23 0.92
N LEU A 72 -19.41 -3.00 1.44
CA LEU A 72 -20.64 -2.27 1.74
C LEU A 72 -21.48 -2.02 0.48
N THR A 73 -20.83 -1.63 -0.62
CA THR A 73 -21.54 -1.43 -1.91
C THR A 73 -22.17 -2.73 -2.39
N ASN A 74 -21.38 -3.82 -2.39
CA ASN A 74 -21.86 -5.09 -2.89
C ASN A 74 -22.93 -5.72 -1.97
N PHE A 75 -22.73 -5.61 -0.66
CA PHE A 75 -23.75 -6.06 0.30
C PHE A 75 -25.05 -5.26 0.17
N GLY A 76 -24.97 -3.95 -0.07
CA GLY A 76 -26.11 -3.11 -0.40
C GLY A 76 -26.83 -3.62 -1.66
N ASN A 77 -26.10 -4.01 -2.70
CA ASN A 77 -26.66 -4.62 -3.91
C ASN A 77 -27.40 -5.94 -3.59
N VAL A 78 -26.83 -6.80 -2.75
CA VAL A 78 -27.47 -8.04 -2.31
C VAL A 78 -28.75 -7.76 -1.53
N LEU A 79 -28.72 -6.76 -0.63
CA LEU A 79 -29.92 -6.35 0.10
C LEU A 79 -31.00 -5.81 -0.85
N TYR A 80 -30.67 -4.98 -1.83
CA TYR A 80 -31.63 -4.52 -2.85
C TYR A 80 -32.25 -5.69 -3.63
N ALA A 81 -31.43 -6.65 -4.08
CA ALA A 81 -31.91 -7.82 -4.80
C ALA A 81 -32.87 -8.66 -3.94
N ASN A 82 -32.52 -8.90 -2.68
CA ASN A 82 -33.35 -9.65 -1.73
C ASN A 82 -34.66 -8.91 -1.42
N GLY A 83 -34.61 -7.61 -1.20
CA GLY A 83 -35.80 -6.77 -0.98
C GLY A 83 -36.75 -6.76 -2.17
N TYR A 84 -36.19 -6.71 -3.39
CA TYR A 84 -36.97 -6.81 -4.63
C TYR A 84 -37.72 -8.14 -4.76
N ARG A 85 -37.00 -9.25 -4.57
CA ARG A 85 -37.59 -10.61 -4.60
C ARG A 85 -38.65 -10.80 -3.51
N TYR A 86 -38.36 -10.34 -2.30
CA TYR A 86 -39.27 -10.40 -1.17
C TYR A 86 -40.54 -9.58 -1.46
N GLY A 87 -40.40 -8.34 -1.93
CA GLY A 87 -41.52 -7.47 -2.25
C GLY A 87 -42.43 -8.06 -3.36
N LYS A 88 -41.82 -8.61 -4.41
CA LYS A 88 -42.59 -9.32 -5.47
C LYS A 88 -43.34 -10.49 -4.94
N SER A 89 -42.77 -11.32 -4.08
CA SER A 89 -43.43 -12.51 -3.48
C SER A 89 -44.55 -12.13 -2.52
N ASP A 90 -44.49 -10.96 -1.90
CA ASP A 90 -45.52 -10.44 -0.99
C ASP A 90 -46.56 -9.53 -1.69
N HIS A 91 -46.69 -9.65 -3.02
CA HIS A 91 -47.57 -8.83 -3.86
C HIS A 91 -47.32 -7.31 -3.75
N GLY A 92 -46.15 -6.93 -3.28
CA GLY A 92 -45.69 -5.54 -3.30
C GLY A 92 -45.25 -5.12 -4.71
N HIS A 93 -45.01 -3.85 -4.88
CA HIS A 93 -44.52 -3.27 -6.14
C HIS A 93 -43.18 -2.53 -5.88
N PRO A 94 -42.12 -3.26 -5.43
CA PRO A 94 -40.82 -2.64 -5.22
C PRO A 94 -40.26 -2.13 -6.58
N PRO A 95 -39.67 -0.94 -6.63
CA PRO A 95 -38.97 -0.51 -7.83
C PRO A 95 -37.80 -1.46 -8.10
N ARG A 96 -37.61 -1.84 -9.38
CA ARG A 96 -36.50 -2.75 -9.75
C ARG A 96 -35.16 -2.03 -9.49
N PRO A 97 -34.28 -2.60 -8.67
CA PRO A 97 -32.99 -1.98 -8.44
C PRO A 97 -32.01 -2.25 -9.59
N THR A 98 -31.09 -1.33 -9.81
CA THR A 98 -29.91 -1.59 -10.64
C THR A 98 -28.80 -2.06 -9.72
N VAL A 99 -28.33 -3.29 -9.91
CA VAL A 99 -27.25 -3.88 -9.14
C VAL A 99 -26.13 -4.28 -10.10
N ASN A 100 -24.93 -3.78 -9.82
CA ASN A 100 -23.74 -4.13 -10.59
C ASN A 100 -22.75 -4.78 -9.63
N GLN A 101 -22.08 -5.83 -10.09
CA GLN A 101 -20.99 -6.44 -9.34
C GLN A 101 -19.88 -5.40 -9.12
N VAL A 102 -19.35 -5.36 -7.92
CA VAL A 102 -18.19 -4.51 -7.60
C VAL A 102 -16.94 -5.35 -7.85
N PRO A 103 -16.05 -4.94 -8.76
CA PRO A 103 -14.79 -5.63 -8.95
C PRO A 103 -13.89 -5.46 -7.72
N GLU A 104 -13.16 -6.50 -7.36
CA GLU A 104 -12.14 -6.40 -6.31
C GLU A 104 -11.01 -5.49 -6.79
N TYR A 105 -10.70 -4.44 -6.03
CA TYR A 105 -9.58 -3.54 -6.30
C TYR A 105 -8.42 -3.81 -5.35
N ARG A 106 -7.22 -4.01 -5.88
CA ARG A 106 -5.99 -4.17 -5.10
C ARG A 106 -5.22 -2.87 -5.04
N VAL A 107 -4.90 -2.47 -3.82
CA VAL A 107 -4.13 -1.25 -3.57
C VAL A 107 -2.65 -1.53 -3.81
N SER A 108 -2.07 -0.76 -4.73
CA SER A 108 -0.62 -0.69 -4.94
C SER A 108 -0.11 0.68 -4.51
N ILE A 109 0.97 0.72 -3.77
CA ILE A 109 1.63 1.95 -3.33
C ILE A 109 3.11 1.91 -3.74
N PRO A 110 3.70 3.05 -4.14
CA PRO A 110 5.15 3.14 -4.32
C PRO A 110 5.85 3.01 -2.98
N THR A 111 7.10 2.56 -3.00
CA THR A 111 7.88 2.47 -1.77
C THR A 111 8.17 3.85 -1.18
N SER A 112 8.13 3.92 0.15
CA SER A 112 8.57 5.08 0.91
C SER A 112 10.10 5.15 1.05
N VAL A 113 10.81 4.08 0.67
CA VAL A 113 12.27 4.01 0.72
C VAL A 113 12.86 4.64 -0.54
N HIS A 114 13.77 5.58 -0.37
CA HIS A 114 14.46 6.23 -1.48
C HIS A 114 15.82 6.75 -1.02
N ASP A 115 16.81 6.78 -1.92
CA ASP A 115 18.10 7.42 -1.68
C ASP A 115 17.94 8.94 -1.67
N ASN A 116 17.78 9.51 -0.48
CA ASN A 116 17.70 10.95 -0.26
C ASN A 116 19.09 11.57 0.04
N GLY A 117 20.18 10.89 -0.35
CA GLY A 117 21.55 11.31 -0.12
C GLY A 117 22.13 10.83 1.22
N ASP A 118 23.25 11.38 1.60
CA ASP A 118 24.02 10.99 2.79
C ASP A 118 23.44 11.48 4.15
N GLY A 119 22.31 12.18 4.12
CA GLY A 119 21.65 12.76 5.30
C GLY A 119 22.30 14.06 5.80
N VAL A 120 23.45 14.48 5.27
CA VAL A 120 24.15 15.69 5.70
C VAL A 120 23.50 16.93 5.08
N LYS A 121 23.13 16.88 3.81
CA LYS A 121 22.49 18.00 3.10
C LYS A 121 21.07 18.27 3.60
N HIS A 122 20.28 17.22 3.83
CA HIS A 122 18.91 17.36 4.32
C HIS A 122 18.83 17.83 5.76
N ASN A 123 19.79 17.42 6.58
CA ASN A 123 19.81 17.71 8.01
C ASN A 123 20.69 18.92 8.40
N GLY A 124 20.99 19.83 7.50
CA GLY A 124 21.75 21.01 7.92
C GLY A 124 22.44 21.79 6.83
N GLY A 125 22.31 21.38 5.55
CA GLY A 125 22.77 22.14 4.40
C GLY A 125 24.26 22.46 4.47
N VAL A 126 25.10 21.40 4.47
CA VAL A 126 26.54 21.60 4.34
C VAL A 126 26.84 21.92 2.90
N GLU A 127 27.16 23.16 2.60
CA GLU A 127 27.64 23.53 1.28
C GLU A 127 28.94 22.77 0.98
N GLU A 128 29.33 22.68 -0.31
CA GLU A 128 30.56 22.02 -0.79
C GLU A 128 31.83 22.40 -0.02
N PHE A 129 31.75 23.48 0.74
CA PHE A 129 32.79 24.02 1.57
C PHE A 129 33.34 23.07 2.66
N PHE A 130 32.55 22.08 3.09
CA PHE A 130 32.91 21.12 4.14
C PHE A 130 33.06 19.68 3.64
N SER A 131 33.46 19.50 2.39
CA SER A 131 33.56 18.16 1.77
C SER A 131 34.38 17.16 2.59
N GLU A 132 35.41 17.63 3.26
CA GLU A 132 36.31 16.81 4.09
C GLU A 132 35.65 16.40 5.42
N LEU A 133 34.88 17.27 6.05
CA LEU A 133 34.08 16.94 7.21
C LEU A 133 32.93 16.00 6.82
N THR A 134 32.26 16.25 5.69
CA THR A 134 31.24 15.38 5.15
C THR A 134 31.80 13.99 4.89
N SER A 135 32.97 13.87 4.25
CA SER A 135 33.64 12.59 4.02
C SER A 135 33.96 11.86 5.32
N LYS A 136 34.39 12.57 6.36
CA LYS A 136 34.63 11.97 7.70
C LYS A 136 33.33 11.53 8.37
N ILE A 137 32.26 12.30 8.25
CA ILE A 137 30.94 11.93 8.77
C ILE A 137 30.48 10.65 8.06
N VAL A 138 30.48 10.63 6.72
CA VAL A 138 30.10 9.46 5.93
C VAL A 138 30.97 8.26 6.24
N SER A 139 32.30 8.41 6.37
CA SER A 139 33.19 7.30 6.74
C SER A 139 32.97 6.78 8.16
N THR A 140 32.38 7.58 9.05
CA THR A 140 32.11 7.20 10.45
C THR A 140 30.73 6.59 10.63
N PHE A 141 29.74 7.09 9.91
CA PHE A 141 28.32 6.78 10.10
C PHE A 141 27.67 6.11 8.88
N GLU A 142 28.39 5.91 7.78
CA GLU A 142 27.92 5.50 6.45
C GLU A 142 26.94 6.52 5.87
N LYS A 143 25.67 6.40 6.22
CA LYS A 143 24.63 7.40 5.96
C LYS A 143 24.03 7.87 7.28
N LEU A 144 23.88 9.16 7.47
CA LEU A 144 23.01 9.70 8.52
C LEU A 144 21.54 9.49 8.13
N PRO A 145 20.60 9.48 9.10
CA PRO A 145 19.18 9.38 8.78
C PRO A 145 18.80 10.41 7.71
N ASN A 146 18.23 9.95 6.60
CA ASN A 146 17.98 10.74 5.40
C ASN A 146 16.51 10.78 4.99
N GLY A 147 15.60 10.69 5.96
CA GLY A 147 14.16 10.91 5.72
C GLY A 147 13.90 12.31 5.17
N ASP A 148 12.99 12.42 4.22
CA ASP A 148 12.56 13.70 3.62
C ASP A 148 11.54 14.37 4.55
N VAL A 149 11.95 15.45 5.21
CA VAL A 149 11.14 16.13 6.23
C VAL A 149 9.82 16.66 5.67
N ASP A 150 9.83 17.22 4.46
CA ASP A 150 8.63 17.80 3.84
C ASP A 150 7.63 16.71 3.47
N LYS A 151 8.11 15.63 2.89
CA LYS A 151 7.26 14.46 2.57
C LYS A 151 6.74 13.77 3.84
N LEU A 152 7.57 13.65 4.87
CA LEU A 152 7.16 13.12 6.18
C LEU A 152 6.10 14.01 6.85
N ALA A 153 6.25 15.34 6.77
CA ALA A 153 5.24 16.28 7.26
C ALA A 153 3.90 16.08 6.55
N LYS A 154 3.94 15.95 5.22
CA LYS A 154 2.75 15.69 4.41
C LYS A 154 2.10 14.35 4.78
N ALA A 155 2.88 13.30 4.91
CA ALA A 155 2.39 11.98 5.32
C ALA A 155 1.76 12.04 6.72
N ALA A 156 2.42 12.65 7.69
CA ALA A 156 1.92 12.80 9.06
C ALA A 156 0.57 13.54 9.09
N GLN A 157 0.46 14.66 8.35
CA GLN A 157 -0.79 15.41 8.25
C GLN A 157 -1.90 14.60 7.57
N THR A 158 -1.58 13.89 6.50
CA THR A 158 -2.54 13.08 5.75
C THR A 158 -3.09 11.93 6.60
N TRP A 159 -2.22 11.15 7.22
CA TRP A 159 -2.62 10.04 8.10
C TRP A 159 -3.39 10.52 9.33
N LYS A 160 -2.99 11.65 9.92
CA LYS A 160 -3.73 12.27 11.01
C LYS A 160 -5.15 12.65 10.59
N THR A 161 -5.30 13.34 9.46
CA THR A 161 -6.61 13.74 8.93
C THR A 161 -7.49 12.54 8.64
N PHE A 162 -6.91 11.47 8.09
CA PHE A 162 -7.62 10.21 7.84
C PHE A 162 -8.07 9.55 9.15
N ALA A 163 -7.16 9.40 10.11
CA ALA A 163 -7.46 8.79 11.41
C ALA A 163 -8.53 9.56 12.19
N GLU A 164 -8.57 10.89 12.07
CA GLU A 164 -9.56 11.76 12.71
C GLU A 164 -10.84 11.94 11.87
N ASN A 165 -10.93 11.32 10.70
CA ASN A 165 -12.09 11.47 9.83
C ASN A 165 -13.35 10.90 10.49
N ARG A 166 -14.39 11.73 10.55
CA ARG A 166 -15.65 11.41 11.22
C ARG A 166 -16.31 10.15 10.63
N THR A 167 -16.28 9.98 9.32
CA THR A 167 -16.86 8.81 8.65
C THR A 167 -16.20 7.52 9.13
N LEU A 168 -14.85 7.49 9.24
CA LEU A 168 -14.13 6.32 9.76
C LEU A 168 -14.51 6.01 11.21
N GLN A 169 -14.60 7.05 12.05
CA GLN A 169 -14.89 6.88 13.48
C GLN A 169 -16.32 6.44 13.74
N GLU A 170 -17.27 6.87 12.92
CA GLU A 170 -18.69 6.56 13.05
C GLU A 170 -19.12 5.30 12.26
N ALA A 171 -18.30 4.82 11.33
CA ALA A 171 -18.65 3.68 10.47
C ALA A 171 -19.11 2.44 11.25
N PRO A 172 -18.45 2.00 12.33
CA PRO A 172 -18.91 0.84 13.09
C PRO A 172 -20.33 1.02 13.63
N ALA A 173 -20.61 2.15 14.28
CA ALA A 173 -21.93 2.44 14.85
C ALA A 173 -23.01 2.55 13.78
N ARG A 174 -22.69 3.10 12.61
CA ARG A 174 -23.61 3.18 11.46
C ARG A 174 -23.93 1.79 10.91
N ILE A 175 -22.95 0.90 10.83
CA ILE A 175 -23.17 -0.48 10.39
C ILE A 175 -24.00 -1.25 11.41
N SER A 176 -23.74 -1.06 12.71
CA SER A 176 -24.58 -1.62 13.78
C SER A 176 -26.02 -1.15 13.66
N ALA A 177 -26.25 0.15 13.42
CA ALA A 177 -27.60 0.69 13.21
C ALA A 177 -28.31 0.09 11.98
N ILE A 178 -27.59 -0.28 10.92
CA ILE A 178 -28.16 -1.03 9.79
C ILE A 178 -28.58 -2.42 10.24
N SER A 179 -27.81 -3.08 11.11
CA SER A 179 -28.14 -4.42 11.63
C SER A 179 -29.41 -4.39 12.45
N ASP A 180 -29.61 -3.36 13.27
CA ASP A 180 -30.79 -3.18 14.13
C ASP A 180 -32.11 -3.09 13.33
N LEU A 181 -32.06 -2.69 12.05
CA LEU A 181 -33.23 -2.69 11.17
C LEU A 181 -33.87 -4.06 11.00
N PHE A 182 -33.10 -5.12 11.18
CA PHE A 182 -33.51 -6.51 10.99
C PHE A 182 -33.85 -7.24 12.29
N ASP A 183 -33.74 -6.61 13.46
CA ASP A 183 -33.94 -7.25 14.76
C ASP A 183 -35.33 -7.90 14.93
N GLY A 184 -36.35 -7.34 14.33
CA GLY A 184 -37.71 -7.85 14.38
C GLY A 184 -38.10 -8.84 13.27
N MET A 185 -37.15 -9.33 12.49
CA MET A 185 -37.39 -10.18 11.32
C MET A 185 -37.82 -11.60 11.76
N ASP A 186 -38.99 -12.07 11.28
CA ASP A 186 -39.53 -13.39 11.61
C ASP A 186 -38.72 -14.55 11.03
N ALA A 187 -38.12 -14.39 9.85
CA ALA A 187 -37.25 -15.37 9.20
C ALA A 187 -35.87 -15.43 9.89
N ALA A 188 -35.77 -16.21 10.97
CA ALA A 188 -34.58 -16.24 11.84
C ALA A 188 -33.28 -16.60 11.08
N GLU A 189 -33.33 -17.53 10.12
CA GLU A 189 -32.15 -17.91 9.34
C GLU A 189 -31.64 -16.76 8.45
N ASN A 190 -32.52 -16.09 7.72
CA ASN A 190 -32.18 -14.95 6.88
C ASN A 190 -31.67 -13.77 7.71
N ARG A 191 -32.28 -13.52 8.87
CA ARG A 191 -31.82 -12.52 9.81
C ARG A 191 -30.39 -12.81 10.27
N ALA A 192 -30.12 -14.04 10.70
CA ALA A 192 -28.80 -14.45 11.17
C ALA A 192 -27.72 -14.25 10.08
N LEU A 193 -28.01 -14.59 8.83
CA LEU A 193 -27.08 -14.38 7.72
C LEU A 193 -26.81 -12.90 7.44
N ILE A 194 -27.86 -12.06 7.46
CA ILE A 194 -27.71 -10.61 7.26
C ILE A 194 -26.86 -10.00 8.40
N GLN A 195 -27.20 -10.34 9.65
CA GLN A 195 -26.50 -9.84 10.83
C GLN A 195 -25.05 -10.32 10.89
N GLU A 196 -24.75 -11.55 10.51
CA GLU A 196 -23.38 -12.08 10.38
C GLU A 196 -22.53 -11.25 9.42
N ARG A 197 -23.07 -10.91 8.24
CA ARG A 197 -22.36 -10.10 7.26
C ARG A 197 -22.16 -8.66 7.74
N LEU A 198 -23.17 -8.07 8.38
CA LEU A 198 -23.07 -6.74 8.99
C LEU A 198 -22.05 -6.72 10.14
N GLN A 199 -21.99 -7.77 10.95
CA GLN A 199 -20.97 -7.91 12.00
C GLN A 199 -19.55 -8.01 11.41
N THR A 200 -19.38 -8.69 10.29
CA THR A 200 -18.10 -8.73 9.58
C THR A 200 -17.69 -7.33 9.08
N LEU A 201 -18.63 -6.58 8.50
CA LEU A 201 -18.41 -5.21 8.05
C LEU A 201 -18.10 -4.26 9.23
N GLU A 202 -18.83 -4.38 10.34
CA GLU A 202 -18.60 -3.60 11.56
C GLU A 202 -17.22 -3.89 12.16
N SER A 203 -16.84 -5.15 12.24
CA SER A 203 -15.51 -5.57 12.70
C SER A 203 -14.40 -4.99 11.81
N GLY A 204 -14.59 -5.03 10.48
CA GLY A 204 -13.69 -4.41 9.52
C GLY A 204 -13.57 -2.90 9.73
N ALA A 205 -14.68 -2.20 9.98
CA ALA A 205 -14.70 -0.77 10.25
C ALA A 205 -13.96 -0.42 11.56
N ASN A 206 -14.15 -1.21 12.62
CA ASN A 206 -13.46 -1.04 13.90
C ASN A 206 -11.94 -1.20 13.75
N LEU A 207 -11.51 -2.24 13.02
CA LEU A 207 -10.08 -2.50 12.75
C LEU A 207 -9.47 -1.43 11.87
N LEU A 208 -10.19 -0.93 10.85
CA LEU A 208 -9.75 0.18 10.02
C LEU A 208 -9.54 1.46 10.84
N ALA A 209 -10.49 1.82 11.70
CA ALA A 209 -10.38 2.98 12.58
C ALA A 209 -9.20 2.85 13.57
N SER A 210 -8.91 1.65 14.06
CA SER A 210 -7.74 1.37 14.89
C SER A 210 -6.45 1.45 14.09
N ALA A 211 -6.38 0.79 12.93
CA ALA A 211 -5.19 0.76 12.08
C ALA A 211 -4.80 2.17 11.61
N SER A 212 -5.78 3.00 11.20
CA SER A 212 -5.51 4.37 10.75
C SER A 212 -4.85 5.22 11.83
N ARG A 213 -5.31 5.11 13.09
CA ARG A 213 -4.68 5.81 14.24
C ARG A 213 -3.29 5.27 14.52
N ASN A 214 -3.13 3.96 14.46
CA ASN A 214 -1.88 3.30 14.82
C ASN A 214 -0.82 3.39 13.70
N VAL A 215 -1.19 3.74 12.47
CA VAL A 215 -0.26 4.15 11.41
C VAL A 215 0.08 5.64 11.52
N ALA A 216 -0.89 6.49 11.84
CA ALA A 216 -0.68 7.94 11.95
C ALA A 216 0.35 8.31 13.02
N ALA A 217 0.31 7.65 14.18
CA ALA A 217 1.18 7.97 15.31
C ALA A 217 2.69 7.75 14.99
N PRO A 218 3.14 6.58 14.48
CA PRO A 218 4.55 6.37 14.11
C PRO A 218 5.03 7.31 13.00
N VAL A 219 4.17 7.66 12.04
CA VAL A 219 4.54 8.59 10.96
C VAL A 219 4.77 9.99 11.51
N ALA A 220 3.90 10.47 12.41
CA ALA A 220 4.07 11.76 13.08
C ALA A 220 5.33 11.77 13.98
N GLU A 221 5.58 10.68 14.69
CA GLU A 221 6.77 10.54 15.54
C GLU A 221 8.05 10.51 14.71
N TYR A 222 8.05 9.81 13.58
CA TYR A 222 9.21 9.77 12.69
C TYR A 222 9.50 11.16 12.10
N HIS A 223 8.46 11.88 11.63
CA HIS A 223 8.61 13.26 11.17
C HIS A 223 9.24 14.15 12.26
N THR A 224 8.63 14.23 13.44
CA THR A 224 9.10 15.09 14.52
C THR A 224 10.53 14.77 14.93
N SER A 225 10.84 13.48 15.07
CA SER A 225 12.17 13.02 15.47
C SER A 225 13.23 13.28 14.38
N THR A 226 12.85 13.23 13.09
CA THR A 226 13.74 13.55 11.97
C THR A 226 14.08 15.05 11.98
N VAL A 227 13.09 15.92 12.22
CA VAL A 227 13.31 17.37 12.38
C VAL A 227 14.29 17.66 13.54
N GLU A 228 14.05 17.04 14.70
CA GLU A 228 14.91 17.26 15.88
C GLU A 228 16.37 16.82 15.65
N VAL A 229 16.57 15.71 14.96
CA VAL A 229 17.93 15.24 14.60
C VAL A 229 18.57 16.16 13.59
N GLY A 230 17.80 16.60 12.58
CA GLY A 230 18.26 17.58 11.59
C GLY A 230 18.75 18.88 12.23
N GLU A 231 17.97 19.42 13.16
CA GLU A 231 18.38 20.61 13.93
C GLU A 231 19.64 20.35 14.76
N GLY A 232 19.76 19.19 15.37
CA GLY A 232 20.95 18.79 16.13
C GLY A 232 22.20 18.69 15.27
N ILE A 233 22.11 18.09 14.10
CA ILE A 233 23.19 18.01 13.11
C ILE A 233 23.57 19.42 12.62
N LYS A 234 22.57 20.24 12.26
CA LYS A 234 22.78 21.62 11.86
C LYS A 234 23.50 22.43 12.93
N SER A 235 23.11 22.25 14.19
CA SER A 235 23.78 22.93 15.32
C SER A 235 25.26 22.51 15.46
N ALA A 236 25.55 21.19 15.35
CA ALA A 236 26.91 20.68 15.39
C ALA A 236 27.76 21.22 14.23
N MET A 237 27.19 21.29 13.03
CA MET A 237 27.87 21.84 11.84
C MET A 237 28.09 23.34 11.95
N ASN A 238 27.13 24.10 12.47
CA ASN A 238 27.32 25.54 12.73
C ASN A 238 28.43 25.79 13.76
N SER A 239 28.51 24.97 14.81
CA SER A 239 29.60 25.08 15.80
C SER A 239 30.96 24.84 15.17
N PHE A 240 31.06 23.86 14.24
CA PHE A 240 32.27 23.66 13.44
C PHE A 240 32.60 24.85 12.57
N ALA A 241 31.62 25.39 11.84
CA ALA A 241 31.83 26.58 11.00
C ALA A 241 32.33 27.80 11.80
N TRP A 242 31.77 28.01 12.98
CA TRP A 242 32.24 29.06 13.91
C TRP A 242 33.67 28.79 14.40
N ALA A 243 33.98 27.58 14.81
CA ALA A 243 35.31 27.21 15.28
C ALA A 243 36.37 27.40 14.18
N VAL A 244 36.06 26.99 12.96
CA VAL A 244 36.94 27.17 11.79
C VAL A 244 37.00 28.65 11.37
N GLY A 245 35.87 29.37 11.36
CA GLY A 245 35.80 30.80 11.03
C GLY A 245 36.64 31.68 12.00
N LEU A 246 36.63 31.35 13.29
CA LEU A 246 37.47 32.01 14.27
C LEU A 246 38.97 31.74 14.08
N LEU A 247 39.34 30.58 13.55
CA LEU A 247 40.72 30.21 13.23
C LEU A 247 41.21 30.89 11.94
N VAL A 248 40.32 31.26 11.03
CA VAL A 248 40.63 31.78 9.69
C VAL A 248 40.65 33.31 9.63
N THR A 249 40.07 34.03 10.59
CA THR A 249 40.12 35.51 10.65
C THR A 249 41.51 36.11 10.85
N GLY A 250 42.54 35.24 10.96
CA GLY A 250 43.94 35.68 11.18
C GLY A 250 44.90 35.53 9.99
N ALA A 251 44.57 34.94 8.88
CA ALA A 251 45.26 34.91 7.57
C ALA A 251 44.98 33.64 6.80
N ILE A 252 44.72 33.77 5.50
CA ILE A 252 44.82 32.72 4.50
C ILE A 252 43.55 31.83 4.37
N VAL A 253 42.47 32.40 3.88
CA VAL A 253 41.27 31.68 3.38
C VAL A 253 41.58 30.84 2.13
N GLY A 254 42.66 31.11 1.42
CA GLY A 254 42.96 30.45 0.13
C GLY A 254 43.78 29.16 0.20
N ALA A 255 44.38 28.83 1.34
CA ALA A 255 45.31 27.72 1.43
C ALA A 255 44.76 26.46 2.14
N ILE A 256 43.65 26.59 2.83
CA ILE A 256 43.09 25.47 3.63
C ILE A 256 42.26 24.53 2.77
N PHE A 257 41.75 24.98 1.62
CA PHE A 257 40.79 24.24 0.80
C PHE A 257 41.26 23.84 -0.60
N SER A 258 42.49 24.16 -0.98
CA SER A 258 43.04 23.70 -2.25
C SER A 258 43.99 22.55 -2.03
N PHE A 259 43.60 21.43 -2.64
CA PHE A 259 44.37 20.20 -2.84
C PHE A 259 44.57 19.29 -1.63
N GLY A 260 43.93 18.14 -1.69
CA GLY A 260 44.31 16.80 -1.20
C GLY A 260 45.51 16.63 -0.28
N GLY A 261 45.93 17.67 0.35
CA GLY A 261 47.00 17.72 1.34
C GLY A 261 46.34 17.66 2.71
N SER A 262 46.75 16.69 3.51
CA SER A 262 46.48 16.61 4.94
C SER A 262 46.47 18.04 5.53
N ILE A 263 45.40 18.38 6.28
CA ILE A 263 45.25 19.59 7.06
C ILE A 263 46.34 19.59 8.17
N ALA A 264 47.59 19.78 7.74
CA ALA A 264 48.76 19.85 8.64
C ALA A 264 49.25 21.27 8.83
N VAL A 265 48.49 22.27 8.36
CA VAL A 265 48.93 23.65 8.43
C VAL A 265 48.11 24.46 9.42
N ALA A 266 48.81 24.92 10.39
CA ALA A 266 48.37 25.84 11.43
C ALA A 266 47.33 25.33 12.42
N GLY A 267 47.67 24.26 13.04
CA GLY A 267 47.16 23.99 14.35
C GLY A 267 46.09 22.95 14.42
N GLY A 268 46.23 22.06 15.37
CA GLY A 268 45.27 21.05 15.78
C GLY A 268 43.80 21.52 16.00
N GLY A 269 43.53 22.81 15.74
CA GLY A 269 42.21 23.38 15.93
C GLY A 269 41.15 22.88 14.97
N VAL A 270 41.43 22.72 13.68
CA VAL A 270 40.42 22.22 12.69
C VAL A 270 40.19 20.73 12.88
N THR A 271 41.22 19.95 13.17
CA THR A 271 41.10 18.54 13.49
C THR A 271 40.35 18.29 14.80
N VAL A 272 40.58 19.15 15.80
CA VAL A 272 39.86 19.13 17.08
C VAL A 272 38.39 19.47 16.85
N ALA A 273 38.10 20.57 16.14
CA ALA A 273 36.72 20.96 15.83
C ALA A 273 35.95 19.90 15.03
N ALA A 274 36.63 19.22 14.08
CA ALA A 274 36.02 18.12 13.36
C ALA A 274 35.73 16.89 14.28
N ALA A 275 36.64 16.58 15.19
CA ALA A 275 36.44 15.51 16.18
C ALA A 275 35.31 15.85 17.17
N GLU A 276 35.20 17.11 17.58
CA GLU A 276 34.10 17.58 18.43
C GLU A 276 32.77 17.50 17.72
N THR A 277 32.70 17.89 16.43
CA THR A 277 31.49 17.75 15.62
C THR A 277 31.05 16.32 15.47
N ILE A 278 31.98 15.40 15.17
CA ILE A 278 31.68 13.96 15.08
C ILE A 278 31.23 13.46 16.46
N SER A 279 31.84 13.92 17.55
CA SER A 279 31.41 13.53 18.91
C SER A 279 30.02 14.07 19.24
N ALA A 280 29.69 15.28 18.83
CA ALA A 280 28.35 15.84 18.99
C ALA A 280 27.30 15.04 18.20
N ILE A 281 27.57 14.70 16.93
CA ILE A 281 26.70 13.83 16.14
C ILE A 281 26.56 12.46 16.78
N ARG A 282 27.64 11.86 17.31
CA ARG A 282 27.56 10.61 18.08
C ARG A 282 26.65 10.73 19.30
N GLY A 283 26.68 11.86 19.98
CA GLY A 283 25.80 12.13 21.10
C GLY A 283 24.31 12.11 20.71
N LEU A 284 23.96 12.52 19.50
CA LEU A 284 22.60 12.44 19.00
C LEU A 284 22.09 10.99 18.93
N TYR A 285 22.93 10.02 18.50
CA TYR A 285 22.57 8.60 18.40
C TYR A 285 22.15 7.99 19.74
N THR A 286 22.68 8.49 20.84
CA THR A 286 22.37 8.01 22.20
C THR A 286 21.25 8.77 22.88
N SER A 287 20.98 10.00 22.46
CA SER A 287 20.07 10.92 23.17
C SER A 287 18.77 11.22 22.41
N ARG A 288 18.72 10.98 21.11
CA ARG A 288 17.55 11.37 20.30
C ARG A 288 16.62 10.21 20.01
N ARG A 289 15.31 10.49 20.08
CA ARG A 289 14.23 9.54 19.91
C ARG A 289 14.27 8.84 18.53
N LEU A 290 14.70 9.54 17.46
CA LEU A 290 14.80 8.96 16.12
C LEU A 290 15.60 7.66 16.10
N PHE A 291 16.78 7.64 16.74
CA PHE A 291 17.64 6.44 16.73
C PHE A 291 17.05 5.29 17.52
N GLN A 292 16.22 5.58 18.52
CA GLN A 292 15.46 4.54 19.23
C GLN A 292 14.37 3.94 18.33
N ILE A 293 13.63 4.79 17.59
CA ILE A 293 12.61 4.37 16.64
C ILE A 293 13.23 3.52 15.53
N LEU A 294 14.38 3.95 15.01
CA LEU A 294 15.08 3.28 13.92
C LEU A 294 15.89 2.06 14.38
N LYS A 295 16.00 1.81 15.70
CA LYS A 295 16.83 0.72 16.28
C LYS A 295 18.30 0.76 15.83
N VAL A 296 18.82 1.97 15.59
CA VAL A 296 20.19 2.19 15.13
C VAL A 296 21.09 2.52 16.32
N THR A 297 22.23 1.85 16.44
CA THR A 297 23.26 2.12 17.42
C THR A 297 24.62 2.29 16.75
N LEU A 298 25.49 3.11 17.38
CA LEU A 298 26.86 3.38 16.87
C LEU A 298 27.81 2.16 16.90
N ALA A 299 27.47 1.12 17.65
CA ALA A 299 28.45 0.10 18.04
C ALA A 299 28.46 -1.12 17.12
N ALA A 300 27.60 -1.19 16.12
CA ALA A 300 27.56 -2.34 15.25
C ALA A 300 27.11 -1.94 13.85
N SER A 301 27.76 -2.48 12.85
CA SER A 301 27.05 -2.87 11.63
C SER A 301 25.63 -3.26 12.01
N VAL A 302 24.70 -2.43 11.65
CA VAL A 302 23.25 -2.50 11.82
C VAL A 302 22.75 -3.80 12.49
N THR A 303 22.55 -3.80 13.79
CA THR A 303 21.69 -4.79 14.41
C THR A 303 20.28 -4.38 14.01
N VAL A 304 19.78 -4.98 12.96
CA VAL A 304 18.40 -4.82 12.49
C VAL A 304 17.49 -5.43 13.54
N GLY A 305 17.14 -4.63 14.55
CA GLY A 305 16.02 -4.95 15.42
C GLY A 305 14.75 -4.79 14.60
N VAL A 306 13.74 -5.63 14.85
CA VAL A 306 12.39 -5.42 14.31
C VAL A 306 11.92 -4.03 14.70
N ILE A 307 11.38 -3.28 13.76
CA ILE A 307 10.83 -1.94 14.03
C ILE A 307 9.52 -2.11 14.80
N ASP A 308 9.52 -1.76 16.07
CA ASP A 308 8.34 -1.88 16.96
C ASP A 308 7.35 -0.72 16.79
N ALA A 309 7.70 0.30 16.02
CA ALA A 309 6.90 1.51 15.88
C ALA A 309 5.45 1.22 15.44
N PHE A 310 5.25 0.13 14.73
CA PHE A 310 3.94 -0.28 14.20
C PHE A 310 3.33 -1.49 14.92
N ASP A 311 3.86 -1.92 16.05
CA ASP A 311 3.35 -3.11 16.77
C ASP A 311 1.90 -2.98 17.24
N GLN A 312 1.41 -1.75 17.36
CA GLN A 312 0.01 -1.47 17.73
C GLN A 312 -0.95 -1.52 16.53
N VAL A 313 -0.43 -1.58 15.29
CA VAL A 313 -1.29 -1.71 14.10
C VAL A 313 -1.82 -3.15 14.07
N PRO A 314 -3.14 -3.35 14.05
CA PRO A 314 -3.70 -4.69 14.01
C PRO A 314 -3.33 -5.41 12.71
N ASP A 315 -3.23 -6.74 12.78
CA ASP A 315 -3.16 -7.56 11.57
C ASP A 315 -4.50 -7.52 10.83
N LEU A 316 -4.48 -7.02 9.62
CA LEU A 316 -5.66 -6.83 8.78
C LEU A 316 -5.90 -7.97 7.78
N SER A 317 -5.01 -8.96 7.70
CA SER A 317 -5.04 -10.01 6.67
C SER A 317 -6.35 -10.79 6.68
N ALA A 318 -6.83 -11.21 7.86
CA ALA A 318 -8.10 -11.92 8.00
C ALA A 318 -9.29 -11.03 7.63
N THR A 319 -9.23 -9.74 7.99
CA THR A 319 -10.27 -8.76 7.69
C THR A 319 -10.37 -8.51 6.19
N ILE A 320 -9.24 -8.28 5.52
CA ILE A 320 -9.17 -8.11 4.07
C ILE A 320 -9.81 -9.32 3.36
N THR A 321 -9.48 -10.55 3.80
CA THR A 321 -10.05 -11.78 3.24
C THR A 321 -11.56 -11.90 3.51
N ALA A 322 -12.02 -11.56 4.71
CA ALA A 322 -13.45 -11.62 5.05
C ALA A 322 -14.26 -10.59 4.24
N LEU A 323 -13.74 -9.39 4.06
CA LEU A 323 -14.37 -8.36 3.23
C LEU A 323 -14.39 -8.75 1.74
N ALA A 324 -13.33 -9.36 1.22
CA ALA A 324 -13.29 -9.92 -0.13
C ALA A 324 -14.39 -10.98 -0.34
N GLY A 325 -14.66 -11.82 0.66
CA GLY A 325 -15.77 -12.76 0.64
C GLY A 325 -17.14 -12.08 0.49
N ILE A 326 -17.34 -10.90 1.08
CA ILE A 326 -18.58 -10.13 0.89
C ILE A 326 -18.61 -9.47 -0.51
N ILE A 327 -17.48 -8.98 -1.01
CA ILE A 327 -17.37 -8.43 -2.38
C ILE A 327 -17.72 -9.50 -3.43
N ALA A 328 -17.35 -10.75 -3.19
CA ALA A 328 -17.64 -11.87 -4.09
C ALA A 328 -19.11 -12.35 -4.08
N MET A 329 -19.95 -11.85 -3.16
CA MET A 329 -21.37 -12.24 -3.12
C MET A 329 -22.11 -11.74 -4.37
N LYS A 330 -22.95 -12.59 -4.96
CA LYS A 330 -23.75 -12.22 -6.15
C LYS A 330 -25.11 -11.66 -5.75
N ALA A 331 -25.44 -10.48 -6.27
CA ALA A 331 -26.78 -9.89 -6.18
C ALA A 331 -27.62 -10.40 -7.36
N VAL A 332 -28.50 -11.37 -7.13
CA VAL A 332 -29.30 -11.99 -8.17
C VAL A 332 -30.70 -11.39 -8.20
N ILE A 333 -31.09 -10.81 -9.34
CA ILE A 333 -32.45 -10.36 -9.64
C ILE A 333 -33.01 -11.35 -10.67
N ASP A 334 -33.92 -12.26 -10.24
CA ASP A 334 -34.58 -13.16 -11.16
C ASP A 334 -35.55 -12.40 -12.05
N ASP A 335 -35.37 -12.45 -13.36
CA ASP A 335 -36.43 -12.23 -14.32
C ASP A 335 -37.10 -13.57 -14.61
N ASP A 336 -38.44 -13.56 -14.66
CA ASP A 336 -39.27 -14.72 -15.02
C ASP A 336 -39.06 -15.15 -16.50
N SER A 337 -37.89 -15.56 -16.87
CA SER A 337 -37.58 -16.23 -18.12
C SER A 337 -36.57 -17.33 -17.84
N PRO A 338 -36.80 -18.57 -18.24
CA PRO A 338 -35.81 -19.60 -18.19
C PRO A 338 -34.76 -19.30 -19.26
N SER A 339 -33.89 -18.40 -18.95
CA SER A 339 -32.68 -18.15 -19.73
C SER A 339 -31.62 -19.15 -19.25
N ALA A 340 -30.95 -19.79 -20.18
CA ALA A 340 -29.75 -20.57 -19.96
C ALA A 340 -28.80 -19.85 -19.04
N PRO A 341 -27.90 -20.54 -18.31
CA PRO A 341 -26.96 -19.89 -17.39
C PRO A 341 -26.29 -18.74 -18.11
N SER A 342 -26.61 -17.50 -17.71
CA SER A 342 -25.98 -16.32 -18.25
C SER A 342 -24.54 -16.36 -17.78
N GLU A 343 -23.60 -16.44 -18.71
CA GLU A 343 -22.22 -16.10 -18.46
C GLU A 343 -22.20 -14.77 -17.68
N THR A 344 -21.49 -14.74 -16.56
CA THR A 344 -21.36 -13.52 -15.77
C THR A 344 -20.56 -12.50 -16.60
N ASP A 345 -20.79 -11.20 -16.41
CA ASP A 345 -20.00 -10.16 -17.12
C ASP A 345 -18.49 -10.36 -16.89
N ASP A 346 -18.09 -10.90 -15.73
CA ASP A 346 -16.70 -11.24 -15.43
C ASP A 346 -16.20 -12.41 -16.29
N ASP A 347 -17.01 -13.49 -16.44
CA ASP A 347 -16.68 -14.59 -17.33
C ASP A 347 -16.58 -14.11 -18.79
N ALA A 348 -17.42 -13.15 -19.18
CA ALA A 348 -17.36 -12.55 -20.52
C ALA A 348 -16.13 -11.63 -20.69
N VAL A 349 -15.72 -10.92 -19.64
CA VAL A 349 -14.49 -10.09 -19.64
C VAL A 349 -13.26 -11.00 -19.66
N GLU A 350 -13.20 -12.02 -18.80
CA GLU A 350 -12.09 -12.98 -18.80
C GLU A 350 -11.97 -13.72 -20.13
N LYS A 351 -13.07 -14.18 -20.71
CA LYS A 351 -13.09 -14.79 -22.05
C LYS A 351 -12.58 -13.84 -23.14
N ARG A 352 -12.97 -12.56 -23.07
CA ARG A 352 -12.49 -11.53 -24.02
C ARG A 352 -10.99 -11.32 -23.88
N ILE A 353 -10.46 -11.17 -22.65
CA ILE A 353 -9.04 -11.05 -22.35
C ILE A 353 -8.29 -12.31 -22.82
N ALA A 354 -8.78 -13.49 -22.44
CA ALA A 354 -8.18 -14.76 -22.83
C ALA A 354 -8.11 -14.92 -24.34
N LYS A 355 -9.19 -14.54 -25.04
CA LYS A 355 -9.23 -14.56 -26.51
C LYS A 355 -8.23 -13.59 -27.10
N ALA A 356 -8.12 -12.37 -26.60
CA ALA A 356 -7.16 -11.37 -27.09
C ALA A 356 -5.70 -11.83 -26.91
N ILE A 357 -5.39 -12.45 -25.76
CA ILE A 357 -4.08 -13.04 -25.47
C ILE A 357 -3.78 -14.21 -26.44
N ALA A 358 -4.76 -15.10 -26.64
CA ALA A 358 -4.60 -16.25 -27.53
C ALA A 358 -4.43 -15.82 -29.01
N ASP A 359 -5.24 -14.87 -29.47
CA ASP A 359 -5.14 -14.33 -30.84
C ASP A 359 -3.76 -13.68 -31.07
N HIS A 360 -3.26 -12.93 -30.08
CA HIS A 360 -1.91 -12.34 -30.14
C HIS A 360 -0.83 -13.43 -30.23
N ALA A 361 -0.89 -14.43 -29.34
CA ALA A 361 0.12 -15.50 -29.31
C ALA A 361 0.09 -16.36 -30.58
N ASN A 362 -1.10 -16.72 -31.08
CA ASN A 362 -1.26 -17.45 -32.34
C ASN A 362 -0.68 -16.66 -33.52
N GLY A 363 -0.95 -15.35 -33.62
CA GLY A 363 -0.40 -14.49 -34.65
C GLY A 363 1.15 -14.38 -34.58
N ARG A 364 1.73 -14.39 -33.39
CA ARG A 364 3.20 -14.42 -33.20
C ARG A 364 3.79 -15.78 -33.61
N ALA A 365 3.12 -16.87 -33.20
CA ALA A 365 3.54 -18.23 -33.58
C ALA A 365 3.52 -18.45 -35.09
N GLU A 366 2.48 -17.97 -35.79
CA GLU A 366 2.40 -18.01 -37.27
C GLU A 366 3.52 -17.23 -37.96
N GLN A 367 4.03 -16.17 -37.31
CA GLN A 367 5.19 -15.39 -37.78
C GLN A 367 6.53 -16.04 -37.44
N GLY A 368 6.52 -17.25 -36.88
CA GLY A 368 7.71 -18.04 -36.59
C GLY A 368 8.29 -17.86 -35.19
N ASP A 369 7.59 -17.16 -34.30
CA ASP A 369 7.99 -17.04 -32.89
C ASP A 369 7.53 -18.27 -32.09
N GLY A 370 8.36 -19.30 -32.09
CA GLY A 370 8.05 -20.57 -31.41
C GLY A 370 7.89 -20.46 -29.88
N SER A 371 8.24 -19.33 -29.26
CA SER A 371 8.08 -19.13 -27.81
C SER A 371 6.61 -18.99 -27.41
N HIS A 372 5.72 -18.62 -28.33
CA HIS A 372 4.28 -18.50 -28.12
C HIS A 372 3.51 -19.82 -28.24
N TYR A 373 4.19 -20.95 -28.49
CA TYR A 373 3.57 -22.26 -28.40
C TYR A 373 3.57 -22.74 -26.94
N VAL A 374 2.38 -23.11 -26.46
CA VAL A 374 2.22 -23.72 -25.13
C VAL A 374 2.21 -25.24 -25.29
N SER A 375 3.10 -25.91 -24.59
CA SER A 375 3.23 -27.38 -24.69
C SER A 375 1.95 -28.11 -24.35
N GLY A 376 1.49 -28.96 -25.30
CA GLY A 376 0.25 -29.74 -25.10
C GLY A 376 -1.05 -28.95 -25.28
N VAL A 377 -0.99 -27.69 -25.70
CA VAL A 377 -2.17 -26.85 -25.97
C VAL A 377 -2.21 -26.52 -27.47
N PRO A 378 -3.16 -27.06 -28.25
CA PRO A 378 -3.28 -26.71 -29.66
C PRO A 378 -3.82 -25.27 -29.82
N PRO A 379 -3.48 -24.56 -30.91
CA PRO A 379 -3.82 -23.14 -31.13
C PRO A 379 -5.33 -22.84 -30.96
N GLU A 380 -6.20 -23.73 -31.39
CA GLU A 380 -7.67 -23.59 -31.27
C GLU A 380 -8.19 -23.74 -29.83
N LYS A 381 -7.35 -24.25 -28.91
CA LYS A 381 -7.65 -24.39 -27.47
C LYS A 381 -6.91 -23.40 -26.60
N LEU A 382 -6.13 -22.51 -27.22
CA LEU A 382 -5.28 -21.58 -26.47
C LEU A 382 -6.11 -20.57 -25.66
N ALA A 383 -7.25 -20.13 -26.21
CA ALA A 383 -8.15 -19.22 -25.48
C ALA A 383 -8.75 -19.89 -24.23
N ASP A 384 -9.27 -21.12 -24.37
CA ASP A 384 -9.81 -21.89 -23.24
C ASP A 384 -8.72 -22.16 -22.17
N TYR A 385 -7.49 -22.41 -22.63
CA TYR A 385 -6.35 -22.60 -21.73
C TYR A 385 -6.05 -21.31 -20.96
N VAL A 386 -5.89 -20.17 -21.65
CA VAL A 386 -5.61 -18.88 -21.02
C VAL A 386 -6.73 -18.49 -20.04
N GLU A 387 -7.99 -18.68 -20.43
CA GLU A 387 -9.14 -18.47 -19.54
C GLU A 387 -8.99 -19.28 -18.25
N SER A 388 -8.69 -20.59 -18.35
CA SER A 388 -8.51 -21.46 -17.18
C SER A 388 -7.35 -21.02 -16.26
N VAL A 389 -6.35 -20.34 -16.80
CA VAL A 389 -5.20 -19.81 -16.05
C VAL A 389 -5.57 -18.53 -15.32
N ILE A 390 -6.17 -17.56 -16.02
CA ILE A 390 -6.49 -16.23 -15.45
C ILE A 390 -7.68 -16.29 -14.47
N SER A 391 -8.67 -17.17 -14.72
CA SER A 391 -9.82 -17.38 -13.83
C SER A 391 -9.49 -18.16 -12.54
N GLY A 392 -8.25 -18.67 -12.42
CA GLY A 392 -7.82 -19.44 -11.25
C GLY A 392 -8.44 -20.84 -11.17
N THR A 393 -9.12 -21.33 -12.23
CA THR A 393 -9.72 -22.68 -12.26
C THR A 393 -8.67 -23.77 -12.48
N ARG A 394 -7.47 -23.41 -12.95
CA ARG A 394 -6.38 -24.34 -13.20
C ARG A 394 -5.53 -24.54 -11.94
N PRO A 395 -5.37 -25.78 -11.43
CA PRO A 395 -4.66 -26.04 -10.19
C PRO A 395 -3.14 -25.82 -10.34
N GLY A 396 -2.50 -25.28 -9.30
CA GLY A 396 -1.04 -25.14 -9.22
C GLY A 396 -0.46 -23.91 -9.91
N VAL A 397 -1.28 -23.07 -10.54
CA VAL A 397 -0.84 -21.80 -11.13
C VAL A 397 -0.38 -20.85 -10.04
N GLN A 398 0.80 -20.25 -10.23
CA GLN A 398 1.35 -19.21 -9.38
C GLN A 398 1.07 -17.85 -9.98
N VAL A 399 0.73 -16.85 -9.16
CA VAL A 399 0.31 -15.53 -9.62
C VAL A 399 1.20 -14.44 -9.02
N ARG A 400 1.59 -13.47 -9.84
CA ARG A 400 2.28 -12.25 -9.42
C ARG A 400 1.49 -11.02 -9.85
N TYR A 401 1.23 -10.14 -8.88
CA TYR A 401 0.46 -8.90 -9.06
C TYR A 401 1.33 -7.63 -8.97
N ASP A 402 2.63 -7.80 -8.77
CA ASP A 402 3.60 -6.74 -8.45
C ASP A 402 4.30 -6.15 -9.69
N LEU A 403 3.80 -6.45 -10.88
CA LEU A 403 4.43 -6.01 -12.13
C LEU A 403 4.13 -4.54 -12.44
N ARG A 404 5.12 -3.88 -13.07
CA ARG A 404 4.98 -2.49 -13.54
C ARG A 404 3.79 -2.35 -14.50
N GLY A 405 3.04 -1.23 -14.35
CA GLY A 405 1.90 -0.91 -15.22
C GLY A 405 0.61 -1.65 -14.86
N GLY A 406 0.52 -2.25 -13.69
CA GLY A 406 -0.70 -2.95 -13.24
C GLY A 406 -0.93 -4.30 -13.91
N ARG A 407 0.10 -4.85 -14.55
CA ARG A 407 0.05 -6.17 -15.18
C ARG A 407 0.04 -7.29 -14.13
N VAL A 408 -0.61 -8.39 -14.46
CA VAL A 408 -0.61 -9.63 -13.67
C VAL A 408 0.07 -10.73 -14.46
N ALA A 409 0.95 -11.49 -13.83
CA ALA A 409 1.58 -12.65 -14.44
C ALA A 409 1.17 -13.94 -13.73
N TYR A 410 0.98 -14.98 -14.53
CA TYR A 410 0.58 -16.30 -14.10
C TYR A 410 1.61 -17.32 -14.63
N TRP A 411 2.12 -18.18 -13.75
CA TRP A 411 2.99 -19.29 -14.09
C TRP A 411 2.27 -20.61 -13.96
N ASP A 412 2.15 -21.35 -15.05
CA ASP A 412 1.62 -22.72 -15.01
C ASP A 412 2.77 -23.74 -15.03
N PRO A 413 3.08 -24.38 -13.89
CA PRO A 413 4.18 -25.35 -13.83
C PRO A 413 3.93 -26.61 -14.66
N SER A 414 2.68 -26.90 -15.04
CA SER A 414 2.33 -28.10 -15.83
C SER A 414 2.68 -27.96 -17.30
N THR A 415 2.69 -26.75 -17.84
CA THR A 415 3.03 -26.44 -19.23
C THR A 415 4.33 -25.67 -19.38
N GLY A 416 4.82 -25.08 -18.30
CA GLY A 416 5.94 -24.16 -18.33
C GLY A 416 5.63 -22.81 -19.00
N ALA A 417 4.35 -22.47 -19.11
CA ALA A 417 3.92 -21.24 -19.75
C ALA A 417 3.75 -20.11 -18.74
N VAL A 418 4.03 -18.89 -19.19
CA VAL A 418 3.72 -17.62 -18.51
C VAL A 418 2.62 -16.91 -19.27
N VAL A 419 1.53 -16.58 -18.59
CA VAL A 419 0.50 -15.67 -19.09
C VAL A 419 0.70 -14.33 -18.40
N ILE A 420 0.72 -13.23 -19.18
CA ILE A 420 0.79 -11.86 -18.64
C ILE A 420 -0.40 -11.10 -19.21
N GLU A 421 -1.20 -10.50 -18.33
CA GLU A 421 -2.35 -9.68 -18.71
C GLU A 421 -2.23 -8.26 -18.20
N ASP A 422 -2.92 -7.30 -18.87
CA ASP A 422 -2.97 -5.87 -18.53
C ASP A 422 -4.39 -5.34 -18.36
N GLY A 423 -5.38 -6.25 -18.26
CA GLY A 423 -6.80 -5.93 -18.12
C GLY A 423 -7.56 -5.73 -19.45
N GLU A 424 -6.85 -5.55 -20.57
CA GLU A 424 -7.43 -5.44 -21.92
C GLU A 424 -6.98 -6.56 -22.86
N GLY A 425 -5.82 -7.13 -22.57
CA GLY A 425 -5.19 -8.20 -23.36
C GLY A 425 -3.93 -8.71 -22.66
N GLY A 426 -2.87 -8.97 -23.44
CA GLY A 426 -1.60 -9.41 -22.90
C GLY A 426 -0.88 -10.42 -23.81
N THR A 427 -0.14 -11.34 -23.19
CA THR A 427 0.62 -12.36 -23.93
C THR A 427 0.65 -13.68 -23.17
N VAL A 428 0.81 -14.79 -23.91
CA VAL A 428 1.20 -16.08 -23.36
C VAL A 428 2.39 -16.62 -24.12
N HIS A 429 3.37 -17.14 -23.40
CA HIS A 429 4.57 -17.74 -24.00
C HIS A 429 5.22 -18.74 -23.04
N THR A 430 6.09 -19.58 -23.59
CA THR A 430 6.88 -20.56 -22.86
C THR A 430 8.35 -20.09 -22.87
N PRO A 431 8.80 -19.39 -21.79
CA PRO A 431 10.16 -18.90 -21.72
C PRO A 431 11.17 -20.03 -21.60
N LYS A 432 12.36 -19.85 -22.20
CA LYS A 432 13.45 -20.85 -22.15
C LYS A 432 14.03 -21.00 -20.73
N GLU A 433 14.01 -19.92 -19.98
CA GLU A 433 14.46 -19.81 -18.59
C GLU A 433 13.43 -20.43 -17.61
N GLY A 434 12.26 -20.81 -18.11
CA GLY A 434 11.20 -21.43 -17.31
C GLY A 434 10.73 -20.51 -16.19
N LYS A 435 10.69 -21.06 -14.96
CA LYS A 435 10.18 -20.33 -13.79
C LYS A 435 11.05 -19.11 -13.42
N GLU A 436 12.35 -19.13 -13.68
CA GLU A 436 13.26 -18.02 -13.39
C GLU A 436 12.83 -16.74 -14.14
N TYR A 437 12.37 -16.88 -15.39
CA TYR A 437 11.78 -15.76 -16.12
C TYR A 437 10.55 -15.15 -15.40
N PHE A 438 9.66 -16.00 -14.88
CA PHE A 438 8.48 -15.54 -14.14
C PHE A 438 8.86 -14.84 -12.83
N ASP A 439 9.86 -15.35 -12.12
CA ASP A 439 10.32 -14.78 -10.86
C ASP A 439 11.03 -13.42 -11.05
N ASP A 440 11.67 -13.21 -12.23
CA ASP A 440 12.44 -12.00 -12.57
C ASP A 440 11.62 -10.93 -13.33
N LEU A 441 10.33 -11.15 -13.60
CA LEU A 441 9.47 -10.14 -14.24
C LEU A 441 9.39 -8.87 -13.40
N GLU A 442 9.48 -7.69 -14.07
CA GLU A 442 9.40 -6.36 -13.44
C GLU A 442 8.07 -5.64 -13.70
#